data_315881d1497a35d9958fd7077c6faf0a
#
_entry.id   315881d1497a35d9958fd7077c6faf0a
#
_cell.length_a   1.000
_cell.length_b   1.000
_cell.length_c   1.000
_cell.angle_alpha   90.00
_cell.angle_beta   90.00
_cell.angle_gamma   90.00
#
_symmetry.space_group_name_H-M   'P 1'
#
loop_
_entity.id
_entity.type
_entity.pdbx_description
1 polymer ?
#
loop_
_entity_poly.entity_id
_entity_poly.type
_entity_poly.pdbx_seq_one_letter_code
_entity_poly.pdbx_strand_id
1 'polypeptide(L)'
;FILADLGVSSMQIDNPERGFSYKYDGPLDLRLNPEAGISAAERLRTVARDELEGMLIENADEPYAKEISQAVTRALRKGKKIDTTFALRDLIAEALDFLPKDEKKEAIKKSCARTFQALRIDVNNEYEVLEAFMEKLPDALAPGGRAAILTFHSGEDRLVKKSMKGL
;
A
#
# COMPACT_ATOMS: atom_id res chain seq x y z
N PHE A 1 18.17 15.57 -17.87
CA PHE A 1 16.80 15.03 -17.80
C PHE A 1 16.74 13.90 -16.79
N ILE A 2 15.76 13.95 -15.91
CA ILE A 2 15.52 12.90 -14.91
C ILE A 2 14.11 12.37 -15.09
N LEU A 3 13.99 11.04 -15.17
CA LEU A 3 12.71 10.33 -15.24
C LEU A 3 12.56 9.41 -14.03
N ALA A 4 11.49 9.55 -13.31
CA ALA A 4 11.13 8.63 -12.22
C ALA A 4 9.78 7.97 -12.52
N ASP A 5 9.77 6.64 -12.50
CA ASP A 5 8.59 5.80 -12.70
C ASP A 5 8.30 5.10 -11.39
N LEU A 6 7.24 5.53 -10.70
CA LEU A 6 6.92 5.11 -9.34
C LEU A 6 6.08 3.84 -9.30
N GLY A 7 6.14 3.14 -8.17
CA GLY A 7 5.33 1.96 -7.92
C GLY A 7 6.02 0.64 -8.25
N VAL A 8 5.20 -0.40 -8.50
CA VAL A 8 5.66 -1.76 -8.77
C VAL A 8 5.50 -2.11 -10.25
N SER A 9 6.42 -2.94 -10.77
CA SER A 9 6.34 -3.45 -12.14
C SER A 9 5.31 -4.59 -12.24
N SER A 10 4.85 -4.89 -13.47
CA SER A 10 3.98 -6.04 -13.70
C SER A 10 4.66 -7.36 -13.31
N MET A 11 5.96 -7.49 -13.48
CA MET A 11 6.72 -8.66 -13.04
C MET A 11 6.64 -8.87 -11.52
N GLN A 12 6.69 -7.77 -10.75
CA GLN A 12 6.55 -7.83 -9.29
C GLN A 12 5.12 -8.22 -8.89
N ILE A 13 4.11 -7.62 -9.54
CA ILE A 13 2.70 -7.90 -9.28
C ILE A 13 2.34 -9.35 -9.63
N ASP A 14 2.85 -9.86 -10.75
CA ASP A 14 2.51 -11.18 -11.27
C ASP A 14 3.24 -12.34 -10.57
N ASN A 15 4.23 -12.05 -9.72
CA ASN A 15 4.93 -13.07 -8.94
C ASN A 15 4.21 -13.31 -7.61
N PRO A 16 3.51 -14.47 -7.43
CA PRO A 16 2.76 -14.73 -6.19
C PRO A 16 3.61 -14.74 -4.93
N GLU A 17 4.88 -15.12 -5.03
CA GLU A 17 5.79 -15.17 -3.88
C GLU A 17 6.13 -13.79 -3.31
N ARG A 18 5.95 -12.74 -4.08
CA ARG A 18 6.19 -11.36 -3.65
C ARG A 18 4.99 -10.76 -2.90
N GLY A 19 3.80 -11.35 -3.05
CA GLY A 19 2.60 -10.94 -2.31
C GLY A 19 1.99 -9.60 -2.71
N PHE A 20 2.31 -9.06 -3.90
CA PHE A 20 1.81 -7.76 -4.34
C PHE A 20 0.37 -7.77 -4.84
N SER A 21 -0.18 -8.93 -5.16
CA SER A 21 -1.54 -9.05 -5.70
C SER A 21 -2.43 -9.92 -4.83
N TYR A 22 -3.66 -9.46 -4.59
CA TYR A 22 -4.69 -10.28 -3.94
C TYR A 22 -5.34 -11.30 -4.88
N LYS A 23 -4.98 -11.30 -6.17
CA LYS A 23 -5.51 -12.23 -7.18
C LYS A 23 -4.86 -13.61 -7.12
N TYR A 24 -3.65 -13.69 -6.59
CA TYR A 24 -2.88 -14.93 -6.49
C TYR A 24 -2.52 -15.19 -5.04
N ASP A 25 -2.67 -16.43 -4.59
CA ASP A 25 -2.28 -16.78 -3.23
C ASP A 25 -0.76 -16.90 -3.12
N GLY A 26 -0.24 -16.39 -2.04
CA GLY A 26 1.19 -16.39 -1.75
C GLY A 26 1.49 -15.70 -0.44
N PRO A 27 2.76 -15.68 -0.03
CA PRO A 27 3.15 -14.99 1.21
C PRO A 27 2.76 -13.51 1.18
N LEU A 28 2.25 -13.00 2.28
CA LEU A 28 1.90 -11.58 2.43
C LEU A 28 3.17 -10.79 2.75
N ASP A 29 3.98 -10.53 1.74
CA ASP A 29 5.28 -9.87 1.88
C ASP A 29 5.22 -8.38 1.55
N LEU A 30 4.94 -8.03 0.32
CA LEU A 30 4.83 -6.66 -0.21
C LEU A 30 6.13 -5.85 -0.22
N ARG A 31 7.26 -6.42 0.23
CA ARG A 31 8.54 -5.70 0.21
C ARG A 31 9.10 -5.61 -1.21
N LEU A 32 9.56 -4.44 -1.60
CA LEU A 32 10.28 -4.25 -2.85
C LEU A 32 11.67 -4.90 -2.78
N ASN A 33 12.31 -4.82 -1.59
CA ASN A 33 13.52 -5.56 -1.29
C ASN A 33 13.21 -6.61 -0.23
N PRO A 34 13.05 -7.91 -0.60
CA PRO A 34 12.66 -8.95 0.35
C PRO A 34 13.75 -9.29 1.38
N GLU A 35 14.96 -8.76 1.22
CA GLU A 35 16.07 -8.96 2.15
C GLU A 35 16.17 -7.86 3.21
N ALA A 36 15.35 -6.82 3.12
CA ALA A 36 15.39 -5.68 4.04
C ALA A 36 14.04 -5.44 4.69
N GLY A 37 14.06 -5.01 5.96
CA GLY A 37 12.85 -4.65 6.69
C GLY A 37 11.98 -5.87 7.05
N ILE A 38 10.72 -5.60 7.34
CA ILE A 38 9.73 -6.63 7.71
C ILE A 38 8.68 -6.77 6.62
N SER A 39 8.12 -7.98 6.49
CA SER A 39 7.01 -8.25 5.57
C SER A 39 5.71 -7.60 6.06
N ALA A 40 4.73 -7.49 5.17
CA ALA A 40 3.40 -7.01 5.55
C ALA A 40 2.75 -7.93 6.59
N ALA A 41 2.95 -9.24 6.51
CA ALA A 41 2.45 -10.18 7.51
C ALA A 41 3.03 -9.88 8.89
N GLU A 42 4.32 -9.65 8.99
CA GLU A 42 4.98 -9.28 10.25
C GLU A 42 4.50 -7.92 10.77
N ARG A 43 4.33 -6.96 9.87
CA ARG A 43 3.82 -5.63 10.22
C ARG A 43 2.42 -5.72 10.83
N LEU A 44 1.54 -6.53 10.27
CA LEU A 44 0.18 -6.72 10.81
C LEU A 44 0.17 -7.31 12.22
N ARG A 45 1.15 -8.17 12.55
CA ARG A 45 1.24 -8.76 13.90
C ARG A 45 1.58 -7.74 14.98
N THR A 46 2.27 -6.67 14.63
CA THR A 46 2.80 -5.68 15.59
C THR A 46 2.08 -4.35 15.57
N VAL A 47 1.33 -4.05 14.50
CA VAL A 47 0.65 -2.76 14.36
C VAL A 47 -0.57 -2.67 15.29
N ALA A 48 -0.74 -1.51 15.96
CA ALA A 48 -1.94 -1.25 16.73
C ALA A 48 -3.12 -0.97 15.81
N ARG A 49 -4.35 -1.25 16.27
CA ARG A 49 -5.56 -1.05 15.48
C ARG A 49 -5.68 0.39 14.96
N ASP A 50 -5.48 1.38 15.81
CA ASP A 50 -5.60 2.79 15.45
C ASP A 50 -4.55 3.20 14.42
N GLU A 51 -3.35 2.66 14.54
CA GLU A 51 -2.26 2.89 13.59
C GLU A 51 -2.58 2.26 12.22
N LEU A 52 -3.13 1.05 12.21
CA LEU A 52 -3.56 0.39 10.98
C LEU A 52 -4.69 1.17 10.30
N GLU A 53 -5.68 1.62 11.06
CA GLU A 53 -6.76 2.47 10.54
C GLU A 53 -6.21 3.73 9.88
N GLY A 54 -5.32 4.45 10.58
CA GLY A 54 -4.66 5.64 10.06
C GLY A 54 -3.86 5.37 8.80
N MET A 55 -3.13 4.27 8.76
CA MET A 55 -2.37 3.83 7.59
C MET A 55 -3.27 3.62 6.36
N LEU A 56 -4.40 2.95 6.55
CA LEU A 56 -5.36 2.69 5.46
C LEU A 56 -5.95 3.99 4.92
N ILE A 57 -6.20 4.96 5.77
CA ILE A 57 -6.73 6.27 5.39
C ILE A 57 -5.65 7.09 4.67
N GLU A 58 -4.49 7.23 5.29
CA GLU A 58 -3.41 8.09 4.78
C GLU A 58 -2.79 7.58 3.49
N ASN A 59 -2.59 6.27 3.39
CA ASN A 59 -1.88 5.67 2.26
C ASN A 59 -2.78 5.30 1.09
N ALA A 60 -4.09 5.13 1.31
CA ALA A 60 -4.97 4.61 0.26
C ALA A 60 -6.38 5.20 0.25
N ASP A 61 -6.70 6.18 1.09
CA ASP A 61 -8.02 6.77 1.19
C ASP A 61 -9.13 5.70 1.39
N GLU A 62 -8.87 4.66 2.18
CA GLU A 62 -9.79 3.53 2.37
C GLU A 62 -11.03 3.96 3.16
N PRO A 63 -12.24 3.90 2.57
CA PRO A 63 -13.46 4.32 3.26
C PRO A 63 -13.87 3.37 4.39
N TYR A 64 -13.44 2.11 4.36
CA TYR A 64 -13.77 1.10 5.37
C TYR A 64 -12.58 0.77 6.27
N ALA A 65 -11.69 1.75 6.47
CA ALA A 65 -10.48 1.58 7.27
C ALA A 65 -10.79 1.09 8.69
N LYS A 66 -11.85 1.60 9.31
CA LYS A 66 -12.29 1.19 10.64
C LYS A 66 -12.69 -0.28 10.67
N GLU A 67 -13.56 -0.69 9.76
CA GLU A 67 -14.08 -2.06 9.69
C GLU A 67 -12.96 -3.06 9.40
N ILE A 68 -12.08 -2.72 8.48
CA ILE A 68 -10.94 -3.58 8.10
C ILE A 68 -9.93 -3.70 9.24
N SER A 69 -9.57 -2.59 9.89
CA SER A 69 -8.62 -2.61 10.99
C SER A 69 -9.16 -3.39 12.19
N GLN A 70 -10.46 -3.27 12.47
CA GLN A 70 -11.11 -4.05 13.52
C GLN A 70 -11.12 -5.55 13.20
N ALA A 71 -11.42 -5.93 11.96
CA ALA A 71 -11.44 -7.33 11.52
C ALA A 71 -10.05 -7.96 11.64
N VAL A 72 -9.02 -7.28 11.19
CA VAL A 72 -7.63 -7.73 11.29
C VAL A 72 -7.22 -7.92 12.76
N THR A 73 -7.45 -6.91 13.59
CA THR A 73 -7.10 -6.97 15.01
C THR A 73 -7.83 -8.09 15.74
N ARG A 74 -9.12 -8.26 15.45
CA ARG A 74 -9.93 -9.33 16.05
C ARG A 74 -9.44 -10.72 15.65
N ALA A 75 -9.10 -10.91 14.38
CA ALA A 75 -8.58 -12.17 13.88
C ALA A 75 -7.24 -12.54 14.55
N LEU A 76 -6.33 -11.58 14.69
CA LEU A 76 -5.05 -11.79 15.36
C LEU A 76 -5.21 -12.13 16.84
N ARG A 77 -6.14 -11.46 17.53
CA ARG A 77 -6.45 -11.76 18.92
C ARG A 77 -7.01 -13.16 19.13
N LYS A 78 -7.71 -13.70 18.15
CA LYS A 78 -8.22 -15.08 18.15
C LYS A 78 -7.18 -16.13 17.77
N GLY A 79 -5.95 -15.72 17.51
CA GLY A 79 -4.86 -16.59 17.12
C GLY A 79 -4.82 -16.94 15.65
N LYS A 80 -5.62 -16.30 14.80
CA LYS A 80 -5.54 -16.50 13.35
C LYS A 80 -4.25 -15.93 12.80
N LYS A 81 -3.69 -16.61 11.81
CA LYS A 81 -2.50 -16.14 11.09
C LYS A 81 -2.90 -15.45 9.80
N ILE A 82 -2.41 -14.24 9.59
CA ILE A 82 -2.63 -13.49 8.35
C ILE A 82 -1.30 -13.46 7.60
N ASP A 83 -0.88 -14.63 7.13
CA ASP A 83 0.44 -14.81 6.52
C ASP A 83 0.39 -14.86 5.00
N THR A 84 -0.80 -14.95 4.40
CA THR A 84 -0.97 -15.05 2.96
C THR A 84 -1.86 -13.92 2.41
N THR A 85 -1.71 -13.66 1.11
CA THR A 85 -2.54 -12.68 0.40
C THR A 85 -4.01 -13.04 0.47
N PHE A 86 -4.37 -14.32 0.34
CA PHE A 86 -5.76 -14.76 0.41
C PHE A 86 -6.32 -14.67 1.82
N ALA A 87 -5.52 -14.91 2.86
CA ALA A 87 -5.97 -14.74 4.23
C ALA A 87 -6.39 -13.29 4.50
N LEU A 88 -5.62 -12.32 4.04
CA LEU A 88 -5.98 -10.91 4.16
C LEU A 88 -7.20 -10.56 3.29
N ARG A 89 -7.24 -11.02 2.06
CA ARG A 89 -8.40 -10.83 1.17
C ARG A 89 -9.70 -11.33 1.81
N ASP A 90 -9.67 -12.52 2.40
CA ASP A 90 -10.85 -13.11 3.03
C ASP A 90 -11.30 -12.31 4.25
N LEU A 91 -10.39 -11.76 5.03
CA LEU A 91 -10.72 -10.88 6.15
C LEU A 91 -11.36 -9.57 5.67
N ILE A 92 -10.88 -9.01 4.58
CA ILE A 92 -11.48 -7.80 3.99
C ILE A 92 -12.91 -8.11 3.52
N ALA A 93 -13.11 -9.26 2.86
CA ALA A 93 -14.44 -9.69 2.43
C ALA A 93 -15.38 -9.86 3.64
N GLU A 94 -14.90 -10.45 4.71
CA GLU A 94 -15.66 -10.61 5.96
C GLU A 94 -16.01 -9.25 6.58
N ALA A 95 -15.07 -8.34 6.62
CA ALA A 95 -15.26 -6.99 7.15
C ALA A 95 -16.33 -6.20 6.40
N LEU A 96 -16.48 -6.44 5.11
CA LEU A 96 -17.44 -5.75 4.23
C LEU A 96 -18.73 -6.55 3.98
N ASP A 97 -18.94 -7.65 4.69
CA ASP A 97 -20.12 -8.50 4.50
C ASP A 97 -21.44 -7.79 4.81
N PHE A 98 -21.41 -6.71 5.59
CA PHE A 98 -22.59 -5.90 5.90
C PHE A 98 -23.13 -5.09 4.72
N LEU A 99 -22.38 -4.96 3.63
CA LEU A 99 -22.79 -4.19 2.46
C LEU A 99 -23.89 -4.90 1.64
N PRO A 100 -24.75 -4.13 0.93
CA PRO A 100 -25.73 -4.72 0.02
C PRO A 100 -25.08 -5.58 -1.06
N LYS A 101 -25.77 -6.66 -1.47
CA LYS A 101 -25.26 -7.64 -2.45
C LYS A 101 -24.78 -7.02 -3.77
N ASP A 102 -25.49 -6.03 -4.27
CA ASP A 102 -25.18 -5.35 -5.53
C ASP A 102 -23.93 -4.49 -5.48
N GLU A 103 -23.53 -4.03 -4.26
CA GLU A 103 -22.34 -3.19 -4.05
C GLU A 103 -21.14 -3.97 -3.51
N LYS A 104 -21.39 -5.09 -2.85
CA LYS A 104 -20.39 -5.84 -2.08
C LYS A 104 -19.18 -6.28 -2.90
N LYS A 105 -19.40 -6.89 -4.05
CA LYS A 105 -18.34 -7.45 -4.88
C LYS A 105 -17.33 -6.38 -5.32
N GLU A 106 -17.83 -5.25 -5.80
CA GLU A 106 -17.00 -4.16 -6.27
C GLU A 106 -16.29 -3.47 -5.09
N ALA A 107 -16.98 -3.29 -3.96
CA ALA A 107 -16.40 -2.71 -2.75
C ALA A 107 -15.26 -3.57 -2.22
N ILE A 108 -15.43 -4.89 -2.16
CA ILE A 108 -14.37 -5.81 -1.72
C ILE A 108 -13.16 -5.72 -2.64
N LYS A 109 -13.36 -5.70 -3.95
CA LYS A 109 -12.28 -5.58 -4.93
C LYS A 109 -11.48 -4.29 -4.74
N LYS A 110 -12.18 -3.16 -4.59
CA LYS A 110 -11.55 -1.86 -4.38
C LYS A 110 -10.80 -1.79 -3.05
N SER A 111 -11.43 -2.28 -1.98
CA SER A 111 -10.81 -2.26 -0.65
C SER A 111 -9.62 -3.21 -0.54
N CYS A 112 -9.62 -4.34 -1.24
CA CYS A 112 -8.45 -5.19 -1.35
C CYS A 112 -7.30 -4.45 -2.02
N ALA A 113 -7.54 -3.81 -3.15
CA ALA A 113 -6.52 -3.04 -3.86
C ALA A 113 -5.95 -1.92 -2.99
N ARG A 114 -6.80 -1.18 -2.28
CA ARG A 114 -6.40 -0.09 -1.39
C ARG A 114 -5.62 -0.60 -0.17
N THR A 115 -6.06 -1.68 0.44
CA THR A 115 -5.40 -2.25 1.63
C THR A 115 -4.00 -2.76 1.27
N PHE A 116 -3.86 -3.46 0.16
CA PHE A 116 -2.56 -3.93 -0.32
C PHE A 116 -1.64 -2.76 -0.67
N GLN A 117 -2.17 -1.72 -1.30
CA GLN A 117 -1.42 -0.48 -1.57
C GLN A 117 -0.95 0.18 -0.26
N ALA A 118 -1.84 0.33 0.72
CA ALA A 118 -1.51 0.97 1.99
C ALA A 118 -0.40 0.23 2.73
N LEU A 119 -0.47 -1.10 2.78
CA LEU A 119 0.57 -1.94 3.40
C LEU A 119 1.88 -1.87 2.63
N ARG A 120 1.83 -1.90 1.30
CA ARG A 120 3.03 -1.78 0.45
C ARG A 120 3.75 -0.46 0.72
N ILE A 121 3.04 0.64 0.73
CA ILE A 121 3.59 1.97 1.03
C ILE A 121 4.24 1.98 2.40
N ASP A 122 3.58 1.40 3.41
CA ASP A 122 4.08 1.37 4.78
C ASP A 122 5.36 0.54 4.92
N VAL A 123 5.36 -0.71 4.47
CA VAL A 123 6.52 -1.61 4.64
C VAL A 123 7.74 -1.17 3.83
N ASN A 124 7.54 -0.41 2.76
CA ASN A 124 8.62 0.09 1.92
C ASN A 124 8.98 1.56 2.18
N ASN A 125 8.28 2.22 3.10
CA ASN A 125 8.45 3.65 3.40
C ASN A 125 8.40 4.51 2.12
N GLU A 126 7.46 4.20 1.20
CA GLU A 126 7.43 4.77 -0.14
C GLU A 126 7.29 6.30 -0.13
N TYR A 127 6.47 6.86 0.75
CA TYR A 127 6.31 8.32 0.84
C TYR A 127 7.56 9.01 1.36
N GLU A 128 8.22 8.42 2.36
CA GLU A 128 9.46 8.97 2.91
C GLU A 128 10.59 8.95 1.89
N VAL A 129 10.70 7.85 1.12
CA VAL A 129 11.66 7.73 0.03
C VAL A 129 11.36 8.75 -1.07
N LEU A 130 10.09 8.92 -1.43
CA LEU A 130 9.67 9.89 -2.44
C LEU A 130 9.95 11.32 -1.99
N GLU A 131 9.66 11.66 -0.73
CA GLU A 131 9.98 12.97 -0.16
C GLU A 131 11.48 13.26 -0.22
N ALA A 132 12.31 12.29 0.18
CA ALA A 132 13.77 12.42 0.13
C ALA A 132 14.26 12.62 -1.33
N PHE A 133 13.68 11.90 -2.29
CA PHE A 133 13.97 12.07 -3.70
C PHE A 133 13.60 13.48 -4.18
N MET A 134 12.40 13.97 -3.83
CA MET A 134 11.94 15.30 -4.24
C MET A 134 12.78 16.43 -3.63
N GLU A 135 13.28 16.24 -2.41
CA GLU A 135 14.18 17.22 -1.76
C GLU A 135 15.52 17.33 -2.50
N LYS A 136 16.03 16.22 -3.02
CA LYS A 136 17.31 16.18 -3.74
C LYS A 136 17.22 16.54 -5.21
N LEU A 137 16.01 16.50 -5.78
CA LEU A 137 15.80 16.68 -7.21
C LEU A 137 16.33 18.03 -7.75
N PRO A 138 16.07 19.20 -7.09
CA PRO A 138 16.57 20.46 -7.58
C PRO A 138 18.10 20.50 -7.69
N ASP A 139 18.81 19.92 -6.73
CA ASP A 139 20.28 19.89 -6.68
C ASP A 139 20.88 18.93 -7.70
N ALA A 140 20.11 17.90 -8.10
CA ALA A 140 20.55 16.89 -9.07
C ALA A 140 20.38 17.36 -10.50
N LEU A 141 19.51 18.36 -10.78
CA LEU A 141 19.28 18.89 -12.11
C LEU A 141 20.31 19.97 -12.46
N ALA A 142 20.89 19.86 -13.67
CA ALA A 142 21.72 20.92 -14.22
C ALA A 142 20.86 22.18 -14.50
N PRO A 143 21.44 23.41 -14.56
CA PRO A 143 20.68 24.59 -14.93
C PRO A 143 19.96 24.40 -16.26
N GLY A 144 18.64 24.65 -16.30
CA GLY A 144 17.78 24.38 -17.44
C GLY A 144 17.39 22.91 -17.64
N GLY A 145 17.78 22.02 -16.73
CA GLY A 145 17.41 20.61 -16.76
C GLY A 145 15.92 20.39 -16.49
N ARG A 146 15.44 19.22 -16.92
CA ARG A 146 14.03 18.83 -16.80
C ARG A 146 13.88 17.50 -16.09
N ALA A 147 12.78 17.35 -15.35
CA ALA A 147 12.41 16.11 -14.71
C ALA A 147 10.97 15.73 -15.06
N ALA A 148 10.71 14.44 -15.19
CA ALA A 148 9.38 13.89 -15.34
C ALA A 148 9.19 12.78 -14.33
N ILE A 149 8.03 12.76 -13.64
CA ILE A 149 7.71 11.77 -12.62
C ILE A 149 6.35 11.16 -12.96
N LEU A 150 6.34 9.82 -13.13
CA LEU A 150 5.12 9.07 -13.38
C LEU A 150 4.54 8.57 -12.04
N THR A 151 3.31 8.96 -11.74
CA THR A 151 2.61 8.56 -10.52
C THR A 151 1.43 7.65 -10.88
N PHE A 152 1.13 6.67 -10.02
CA PHE A 152 0.09 5.67 -10.26
C PHE A 152 -1.09 5.75 -9.28
N HIS A 153 -0.99 6.59 -8.26
CA HIS A 153 -2.10 6.82 -7.33
C HIS A 153 -2.09 8.25 -6.79
N SER A 154 -3.25 8.67 -6.25
CA SER A 154 -3.47 10.05 -5.82
C SER A 154 -2.52 10.53 -4.71
N GLY A 155 -2.09 9.64 -3.82
CA GLY A 155 -1.14 9.99 -2.75
C GLY A 155 0.22 10.42 -3.29
N GLU A 156 0.78 9.64 -4.24
CA GLU A 156 2.03 10.00 -4.92
C GLU A 156 1.87 11.29 -5.70
N ASP A 157 0.79 11.44 -6.45
CA ASP A 157 0.52 12.63 -7.25
C ASP A 157 0.44 13.88 -6.41
N ARG A 158 -0.27 13.82 -5.28
CA ARG A 158 -0.36 14.96 -4.33
C ARG A 158 1.00 15.36 -3.79
N LEU A 159 1.82 14.39 -3.38
CA LEU A 159 3.14 14.64 -2.83
C LEU A 159 4.06 15.29 -3.87
N VAL A 160 4.10 14.73 -5.08
CA VAL A 160 4.93 15.25 -6.17
C VAL A 160 4.50 16.67 -6.56
N LYS A 161 3.21 16.91 -6.74
CA LYS A 161 2.68 18.24 -7.07
C LYS A 161 3.00 19.28 -5.99
N LYS A 162 2.84 18.93 -4.73
CA LYS A 162 3.17 19.80 -3.61
C LYS A 162 4.64 20.17 -3.59
N SER A 163 5.52 19.18 -3.79
CA SER A 163 6.96 19.39 -3.83
C SER A 163 7.39 20.24 -5.02
N MET A 164 6.80 20.02 -6.19
CA MET A 164 7.13 20.80 -7.39
C MET A 164 6.70 22.25 -7.33
N LYS A 165 5.63 22.57 -6.61
CA LYS A 165 5.20 23.97 -6.40
C LYS A 165 6.21 24.79 -5.61
N GLY A 166 7.07 24.16 -4.83
CA GLY A 166 8.12 24.82 -4.06
C GLY A 166 9.40 25.08 -4.85
N LEU A 167 9.46 24.65 -6.08
CA LEU A 167 10.65 24.84 -6.94
C LEU A 167 10.60 26.19 -7.74
#